data_af3d9f68115de97005a339b74216d5a5
#
_entry.id   af3d9f68115de97005a339b74216d5a5
#
_cell.length_a   1.000
_cell.length_b   1.000
_cell.length_c   1.000
_cell.angle_alpha   90.00
_cell.angle_beta   90.00
_cell.angle_gamma   90.00
#
_symmetry.space_group_name_H-M   'P 1'
#
loop_
_entity.id
_entity.type
_entity.pdbx_description
1 polymer ?
#
loop_
_entity_poly.entity_id
_entity_poly.type
_entity_poly.pdbx_seq_one_letter_code
_entity_poly.pdbx_strand_id
1 'polypeptide(L)'
;MLQGTLDRIVLQLLSAEPTNGYDLTQRICAISRDTLNVNAGSLYPALYRLERRGLIRARWVQTENGRRAKVYSVTAAGRAHLTDQRETWARFASAMAAVLRVT
;
A
#
# COMPACT_ATOMS: atom_id res chain seq x y z
N MET A 1 10.90 0.53 9.16
CA MET A 1 10.35 -0.06 7.93
C MET A 1 10.94 0.65 6.71
N LEU A 2 11.35 -0.12 5.73
CA LEU A 2 11.90 0.44 4.50
C LEU A 2 10.81 1.16 3.71
N GLN A 3 11.19 2.26 3.08
CA GLN A 3 10.28 3.11 2.31
C GLN A 3 9.53 2.33 1.23
N GLY A 4 10.24 1.51 0.45
CA GLY A 4 9.62 0.72 -0.60
C GLY A 4 8.63 -0.31 -0.08
N THR A 5 8.86 -0.83 1.12
CA THR A 5 7.96 -1.78 1.77
C THR A 5 6.63 -1.13 2.11
N LEU A 6 6.67 0.09 2.69
CA LEU A 6 5.45 0.80 3.04
C LEU A 6 4.65 1.17 1.80
N ASP A 7 5.32 1.66 0.75
CA ASP A 7 4.67 1.99 -0.51
C ASP A 7 3.90 0.79 -1.07
N ARG A 8 4.52 -0.39 -1.02
CA ARG A 8 3.89 -1.62 -1.51
C ARG A 8 2.69 -2.03 -0.67
N ILE A 9 2.79 -1.91 0.66
CA ILE A 9 1.69 -2.25 1.56
C ILE A 9 0.48 -1.34 1.28
N VAL A 10 0.73 -0.04 1.17
CA VAL A 10 -0.33 0.94 0.89
C VAL A 10 -1.00 0.62 -0.45
N LEU A 11 -0.20 0.38 -1.48
CA LEU A 11 -0.72 0.09 -2.80
C LEU A 11 -1.58 -1.19 -2.79
N GLN A 12 -1.12 -2.21 -2.08
CA GLN A 12 -1.84 -3.48 -1.95
C GLN A 12 -3.20 -3.28 -1.28
N LEU A 13 -3.23 -2.52 -0.19
CA LEU A 13 -4.48 -2.28 0.54
C LEU A 13 -5.46 -1.45 -0.28
N LEU A 14 -4.96 -0.44 -0.99
CA LEU A 14 -5.82 0.38 -1.85
C LEU A 14 -6.36 -0.39 -3.04
N SER A 15 -5.67 -1.44 -3.48
CA SER A 15 -6.17 -2.29 -4.56
C SER A 15 -7.41 -3.07 -4.14
N ALA A 16 -7.57 -3.33 -2.85
CA ALA A 16 -8.74 -4.02 -2.31
C ALA A 16 -9.94 -3.07 -2.25
N GLU A 17 -9.74 -1.86 -1.75
CA GLU A 17 -10.81 -0.86 -1.69
C GLU A 17 -10.23 0.54 -1.49
N PRO A 18 -10.91 1.58 -2.00
CA PRO A 18 -10.52 2.96 -1.72
C PRO A 18 -10.61 3.25 -0.23
N THR A 19 -9.65 4.02 0.30
CA THR A 19 -9.55 4.24 1.74
C THR A 19 -8.91 5.59 2.01
N ASN A 20 -9.32 6.24 3.11
CA ASN A 20 -8.65 7.47 3.57
C ASN A 20 -7.38 7.13 4.35
N GLY A 21 -6.53 8.14 4.58
CA GLY A 21 -5.24 7.92 5.23
C GLY A 21 -5.36 7.40 6.65
N TYR A 22 -6.32 7.91 7.43
CA TYR A 22 -6.49 7.44 8.80
C TYR A 22 -6.84 5.96 8.85
N ASP A 23 -7.82 5.54 8.04
CA ASP A 23 -8.23 4.14 8.01
C ASP A 23 -7.11 3.23 7.50
N LEU A 24 -6.25 3.73 6.61
CA LEU A 24 -5.07 2.97 6.17
C LEU A 24 -4.14 2.64 7.34
N THR A 25 -3.85 3.63 8.19
CA THR A 25 -2.98 3.37 9.35
C THR A 25 -3.60 2.34 10.27
N GLN A 26 -4.91 2.43 10.52
CA GLN A 26 -5.61 1.50 11.37
C GLN A 26 -5.59 0.08 10.80
N ARG A 27 -5.80 -0.06 9.50
CA ARG A 27 -5.80 -1.36 8.83
C ARG A 27 -4.43 -2.00 8.85
N ILE A 28 -3.37 -1.23 8.61
CA ILE A 28 -2.01 -1.75 8.64
C ILE A 28 -1.68 -2.30 10.02
N CYS A 29 -2.00 -1.54 11.06
CA CYS A 29 -1.77 -1.98 12.44
C CYS A 29 -2.56 -3.24 12.77
N ALA A 30 -3.85 -3.26 12.40
CA ALA A 30 -4.73 -4.40 12.72
C ALA A 30 -4.30 -5.68 12.00
N ILE A 31 -4.05 -5.59 10.70
CA ILE A 31 -3.68 -6.76 9.89
C ILE A 31 -2.33 -7.34 10.34
N SER A 32 -1.40 -6.47 10.71
CA SER A 32 -0.07 -6.90 11.13
C SER A 32 0.01 -7.22 12.62
N ARG A 33 -1.11 -7.12 13.36
CA ARG A 33 -1.17 -7.32 14.80
C ARG A 33 -0.13 -6.44 15.51
N ASP A 34 -0.12 -5.17 15.14
CA ASP A 34 0.76 -4.12 15.68
C ASP A 34 2.25 -4.35 15.41
N THR A 35 2.60 -5.34 14.60
CA THR A 35 3.99 -5.53 14.19
C THR A 35 4.47 -4.38 13.32
N LEU A 36 3.58 -3.87 12.46
CA LEU A 36 3.85 -2.71 11.62
C LEU A 36 3.07 -1.52 12.19
N ASN A 37 3.78 -0.68 12.92
CA ASN A 37 3.17 0.50 13.54
C ASN A 37 3.49 1.72 12.69
N VAL A 38 2.55 2.04 11.79
CA VAL A 38 2.70 3.13 10.83
C VAL A 38 1.94 4.34 11.32
N ASN A 39 2.61 5.48 11.38
CA ASN A 39 1.99 6.74 11.78
C ASN A 39 1.84 7.67 10.57
N ALA A 40 1.19 8.81 10.78
CA ALA A 40 0.95 9.80 9.72
C ALA A 40 2.26 10.32 9.12
N GLY A 41 3.30 10.45 9.95
CA GLY A 41 4.60 10.94 9.50
C GLY A 41 5.26 10.03 8.45
N SER A 42 4.95 8.75 8.47
CA SER A 42 5.44 7.80 7.47
C SER A 42 4.44 7.60 6.33
N LEU A 43 3.16 7.57 6.66
CA LEU A 43 2.11 7.25 5.70
C LEU A 43 1.92 8.33 4.63
N TYR A 44 1.79 9.59 5.03
CA TYR A 44 1.48 10.64 4.06
C TYR A 44 2.58 10.87 3.05
N PRO A 45 3.88 10.80 3.41
CA PRO A 45 4.93 10.80 2.39
C PRO A 45 4.83 9.63 1.41
N ALA A 46 4.44 8.45 1.88
CA ALA A 46 4.24 7.30 0.99
C ALA A 46 3.10 7.54 0.01
N LEU A 47 1.98 8.08 0.50
CA LEU A 47 0.84 8.44 -0.36
C LEU A 47 1.24 9.48 -1.39
N TYR A 48 2.02 10.47 -0.99
CA TYR A 48 2.48 11.51 -1.91
C TYR A 48 3.36 10.93 -3.01
N ARG A 49 4.30 10.04 -2.65
CA ARG A 49 5.17 9.40 -3.64
C ARG A 49 4.38 8.57 -4.64
N LEU A 50 3.43 7.79 -4.16
CA LEU A 50 2.60 6.95 -5.02
C LEU A 50 1.73 7.80 -5.96
N GLU A 51 1.17 8.88 -5.44
CA GLU A 51 0.35 9.79 -6.22
C GLU A 51 1.18 10.46 -7.32
N ARG A 52 2.39 10.90 -6.98
CA ARG A 52 3.31 11.51 -7.95
C ARG A 52 3.70 10.54 -9.06
N ARG A 53 3.80 9.27 -8.75
CA ARG A 53 4.11 8.23 -9.74
C ARG A 53 2.89 7.82 -10.56
N GLY A 54 1.73 8.36 -10.26
CA GLY A 54 0.50 8.02 -10.95
C GLY A 54 -0.06 6.65 -10.62
N LEU A 55 0.37 6.05 -9.51
CA LEU A 55 -0.07 4.72 -9.11
C LEU A 55 -1.34 4.76 -8.27
N ILE A 56 -1.60 5.87 -7.62
CA ILE A 56 -2.85 6.13 -6.89
C ILE A 56 -3.34 7.52 -7.23
N ARG A 57 -4.60 7.77 -6.94
CA ARG A 57 -5.20 9.10 -7.05
C ARG A 57 -6.06 9.35 -5.84
N ALA A 58 -6.30 10.62 -5.56
CA ALA A 58 -7.08 11.05 -4.41
C ALA A 58 -8.27 11.87 -4.87
N ARG A 59 -9.35 11.79 -4.11
CA ARG A 59 -10.49 12.68 -4.30
C ARG A 59 -11.10 13.01 -2.95
N TRP A 60 -11.70 14.17 -2.87
CA TRP A 60 -12.42 14.58 -1.67
C TRP A 60 -13.83 14.05 -1.72
N VAL A 61 -14.26 13.45 -0.62
CA VAL A 61 -15.60 12.88 -0.46
C VAL A 61 -16.23 13.50 0.77
N GLN A 62 -17.49 13.90 0.67
CA GLN A 62 -18.21 14.42 1.82
C GLN A 62 -18.74 13.25 2.65
N THR A 63 -18.42 13.27 3.94
CA THR A 63 -18.87 12.23 4.88
C THR A 63 -20.24 12.61 5.43
N GLU A 64 -20.87 11.65 6.13
CA GLU A 64 -22.19 11.84 6.73
C GLU A 64 -22.21 12.98 7.75
N ASN A 65 -21.06 13.29 8.34
CA ASN A 65 -20.94 14.36 9.34
C ASN A 65 -20.75 15.74 8.72
N GLY A 66 -20.87 15.87 7.40
CA GLY A 66 -20.61 17.11 6.72
C GLY A 66 -19.14 17.44 6.56
N ARG A 67 -18.24 16.57 6.99
CA ARG A 67 -16.81 16.74 6.84
C ARG A 67 -16.34 16.19 5.51
N ARG A 68 -15.22 16.71 5.04
CA ARG A 68 -14.60 16.19 3.81
C ARG A 68 -13.47 15.24 4.18
N ALA A 69 -13.43 14.11 3.52
CA ALA A 69 -12.36 13.14 3.67
C ALA A 69 -11.65 12.94 2.34
N LYS A 70 -10.33 12.84 2.39
CA LYS A 70 -9.53 12.59 1.20
C LYS A 70 -9.37 11.08 1.03
N VAL A 71 -10.01 10.53 -0.01
CA VAL A 71 -10.02 9.09 -0.25
C VAL A 71 -9.08 8.79 -1.40
N TYR A 72 -8.20 7.82 -1.16
CA TYR A 72 -7.22 7.37 -2.15
C TYR A 72 -7.70 6.09 -2.81
N SER A 73 -7.41 5.94 -4.09
CA SER A 73 -7.73 4.73 -4.83
C SER A 73 -6.60 4.40 -5.80
N VAL A 74 -6.45 3.11 -6.12
CA VAL A 74 -5.42 2.66 -7.04
C VAL A 74 -5.83 2.99 -8.47
N THR A 75 -4.87 3.38 -9.30
CA THR A 75 -5.09 3.60 -10.73
C THR A 75 -4.83 2.31 -11.50
N ALA A 76 -5.17 2.31 -12.81
CA ALA A 76 -4.82 1.19 -13.68
C ALA A 76 -3.31 0.94 -13.68
N ALA A 77 -2.50 2.02 -13.72
CA ALA A 77 -1.05 1.91 -13.62
C ALA A 77 -0.62 1.30 -12.29
N GLY A 78 -1.31 1.65 -11.21
CA GLY A 78 -1.02 1.07 -9.89
C GLY A 78 -1.30 -0.42 -9.85
N ARG A 79 -2.40 -0.87 -10.45
CA ARG A 79 -2.71 -2.30 -10.51
C ARG A 79 -1.68 -3.08 -11.34
N ALA A 80 -1.27 -2.52 -12.47
CA ALA A 80 -0.23 -3.14 -13.30
C ALA A 80 1.09 -3.26 -12.54
N HIS A 81 1.44 -2.21 -11.79
CA HIS A 81 2.66 -2.21 -10.98
C HIS A 81 2.61 -3.29 -9.90
N LEU A 82 1.46 -3.46 -9.23
CA LEU A 82 1.29 -4.51 -8.23
C LEU A 82 1.44 -5.90 -8.82
N THR A 83 0.84 -6.15 -9.99
CA THR A 83 0.95 -7.43 -10.67
C THR A 83 2.41 -7.74 -10.97
N ASP A 84 3.13 -6.77 -11.50
CA ASP A 84 4.55 -6.93 -11.81
C ASP A 84 5.38 -7.24 -10.55
N GLN A 85 5.10 -6.53 -9.46
CA GLN A 85 5.79 -6.77 -8.19
C GLN A 85 5.51 -8.16 -7.64
N ARG A 86 4.26 -8.63 -7.73
CA ARG A 86 3.90 -9.97 -7.27
C ARG A 86 4.64 -11.05 -8.06
N GLU A 87 4.71 -10.90 -9.37
CA GLU A 87 5.40 -11.84 -10.23
C GLU A 87 6.90 -11.87 -9.92
N THR A 88 7.49 -10.71 -9.74
CA THR A 88 8.91 -10.59 -9.37
C THR A 88 9.18 -11.25 -8.03
N TRP A 89 8.31 -11.00 -7.06
CA TRP A 89 8.44 -11.60 -5.74
C TRP A 89 8.30 -13.12 -5.79
N ALA A 90 7.33 -13.63 -6.54
CA ALA A 90 7.11 -15.08 -6.68
C ALA A 90 8.33 -15.77 -7.28
N ARG A 91 8.93 -15.16 -8.31
CA ARG A 91 10.16 -15.70 -8.91
C ARG A 91 11.30 -15.71 -7.93
N PHE A 92 11.45 -14.60 -7.18
CA PHE A 92 12.51 -14.50 -6.17
C PHE A 92 12.31 -15.56 -5.07
N ALA A 93 11.09 -15.69 -4.57
CA ALA A 93 10.78 -16.65 -3.51
C ALA A 93 11.04 -18.09 -3.97
N SER A 94 10.67 -18.43 -5.21
CA SER A 94 10.93 -19.74 -5.77
C SER A 94 12.43 -20.02 -5.90
N ALA A 95 13.19 -19.03 -6.37
CA ALA A 95 14.64 -19.17 -6.50
C ALA A 95 15.29 -19.35 -5.13
N MET A 96 14.86 -18.58 -4.15
CA MET A 96 15.37 -18.66 -2.79
C MET A 96 15.09 -20.04 -2.17
N ALA A 97 13.86 -20.54 -2.35
CA ALA A 97 13.47 -21.86 -1.86
C ALA A 97 14.33 -22.96 -2.50
N ALA A 98 14.61 -22.84 -3.79
CA ALA A 98 15.46 -23.82 -4.49
C ALA A 98 16.88 -23.81 -3.93
N VAL A 99 17.44 -22.61 -3.69
CA VAL A 99 18.79 -22.48 -3.11
C VAL A 99 18.83 -23.08 -1.72
N LEU A 100 17.84 -22.80 -0.89
CA LEU A 100 17.79 -23.30 0.48
C LEU A 100 17.65 -24.83 0.54
N ARG A 101 17.01 -25.45 -0.43
CA ARG A 101 16.88 -26.90 -0.47
C ARG A 101 18.21 -27.60 -0.76
N VAL A 102 19.12 -26.95 -1.46
CA VAL A 102 20.42 -27.52 -1.79
C VAL A 102 21.36 -27.52 -0.58
N THR A 103 21.16 -26.61 0.33
CA THR A 103 22.01 -26.48 1.52
C THR A 103 21.44 -27.25 2.70
#